data_b90704d6c6c9f045db4f8d811f3ab169
#
_entry.id   b90704d6c6c9f045db4f8d811f3ab169
#
_cell.length_a   1.000
_cell.length_b   1.000
_cell.length_c   1.000
_cell.angle_alpha   90.00
_cell.angle_beta   90.00
_cell.angle_gamma   90.00
#
_symmetry.space_group_name_H-M   'P 1'
#
loop_
_entity.id
_entity.type
_entity.pdbx_description
1 polymer ?
#
loop_
_entity_poly.entity_id
_entity_poly.type
_entity_poly.pdbx_seq_one_letter_code
_entity_poly.pdbx_strand_id
1 'polypeptide(L)'
;FWDGRAKHLAEQAGGPPLNPVEMGMKDKASVVKRIAENQAVKDYITKHWGEEIWQDDEKIYAIMEQALAAFQQLDLFAQFSSKYDRTLAGQDKFTEQEALGKALFFDKEKTTCSNCHQLNDKDHREETFTNYRYFNLGVPKNEALIAHNKLGQDWVDNGLLDNPMVKGDIAQKGKFKVPTLRNVAVTAPYMHNGVFKELRTVLLFL
;
A
#
# COMPACT_ATOMS: atom_id res chain seq x y z
N PHE A 1 2.83 1.81 3.96
CA PHE A 1 3.51 2.52 2.88
C PHE A 1 4.63 1.66 2.27
N TRP A 2 5.13 2.05 1.08
CA TRP A 2 6.16 1.32 0.36
C TRP A 2 7.54 1.36 1.03
N ASP A 3 7.81 2.39 1.82
CA ASP A 3 9.03 2.59 2.61
C ASP A 3 8.93 2.01 4.04
N GLY A 4 7.80 1.42 4.39
CA GLY A 4 7.56 0.81 5.69
C GLY A 4 7.41 1.75 6.87
N ARG A 5 7.27 3.08 6.65
CA ARG A 5 7.20 4.08 7.73
C ARG A 5 6.02 3.92 8.69
N ALA A 6 4.96 3.21 8.29
CA ALA A 6 3.84 2.87 9.16
C ALA A 6 3.89 1.39 9.58
N LYS A 7 3.75 1.09 10.86
CA LYS A 7 3.86 -0.26 11.43
C LYS A 7 2.61 -1.11 11.17
N HIS A 8 1.44 -0.46 11.12
CA HIS A 8 0.14 -1.11 10.96
C HIS A 8 -0.87 -0.16 10.32
N LEU A 9 -2.07 -0.66 9.99
CA LEU A 9 -3.09 0.11 9.26
C LEU A 9 -3.56 1.37 9.99
N ALA A 10 -3.68 1.35 11.31
CA ALA A 10 -4.08 2.55 12.06
C ALA A 10 -3.03 3.66 11.93
N GLU A 11 -1.75 3.36 12.14
CA GLU A 11 -0.67 4.33 11.95
C GLU A 11 -0.61 4.82 10.50
N GLN A 12 -0.84 3.93 9.53
CA GLN A 12 -0.93 4.31 8.13
C GLN A 12 -2.07 5.29 7.88
N ALA A 13 -3.26 5.06 8.46
CA ALA A 13 -4.43 5.90 8.27
C ALA A 13 -4.26 7.33 8.79
N GLY A 14 -3.41 7.53 9.79
CA GLY A 14 -3.08 8.86 10.33
C GLY A 14 -2.10 9.67 9.48
N GLY A 15 -1.42 9.06 8.51
CA GLY A 15 -0.43 9.77 7.68
C GLY A 15 -1.04 10.72 6.65
N PRO A 16 -1.87 10.24 5.72
CA PRO A 16 -2.42 11.03 4.61
C PRO A 16 -3.11 12.33 4.98
N PRO A 17 -3.91 12.42 6.08
CA PRO A 17 -4.55 13.67 6.45
C PRO A 17 -3.58 14.83 6.69
N LEU A 18 -2.41 14.54 7.28
CA LEU A 18 -1.41 15.55 7.65
C LEU A 18 -0.32 15.73 6.58
N ASN A 19 -0.25 14.85 5.59
CA ASN A 19 0.78 14.93 4.56
C ASN A 19 0.50 16.09 3.59
N PRO A 20 1.43 17.07 3.45
CA PRO A 20 1.22 18.26 2.61
C PRO A 20 1.01 17.97 1.13
N VAL A 21 1.49 16.82 0.63
CA VAL A 21 1.30 16.39 -0.77
C VAL A 21 0.11 15.46 -0.97
N GLU A 22 -0.66 15.19 0.10
CA GLU A 22 -1.90 14.41 0.05
C GLU A 22 -3.09 15.29 0.47
N MET A 23 -3.56 15.19 1.74
CA MET A 23 -4.71 15.99 2.19
C MET A 23 -4.31 17.36 2.77
N GLY A 24 -3.07 17.55 3.21
CA GLY A 24 -2.48 18.84 3.58
C GLY A 24 -3.14 19.53 4.77
N MET A 25 -3.76 18.79 5.67
CA MET A 25 -4.30 19.38 6.89
C MET A 25 -3.16 19.86 7.79
N LYS A 26 -3.37 21.03 8.41
CA LYS A 26 -2.33 21.72 9.19
C LYS A 26 -1.84 20.88 10.38
N ASP A 27 -2.77 20.30 11.11
CA ASP A 27 -2.54 19.57 12.36
C ASP A 27 -3.73 18.66 12.69
N LYS A 28 -3.57 17.81 13.70
CA LYS A 28 -4.63 16.89 14.16
C LYS A 28 -5.87 17.65 14.63
N ALA A 29 -5.73 18.76 15.32
CA ALA A 29 -6.84 19.60 15.78
C ALA A 29 -7.72 20.05 14.60
N SER A 30 -7.09 20.43 13.48
CA SER A 30 -7.82 20.80 12.25
C SER A 30 -8.60 19.61 11.67
N VAL A 31 -8.04 18.40 11.71
CA VAL A 31 -8.74 17.18 11.28
C VAL A 31 -9.93 16.89 12.20
N VAL A 32 -9.71 16.94 13.52
CA VAL A 32 -10.76 16.71 14.53
C VAL A 32 -11.91 17.71 14.36
N LYS A 33 -11.59 18.97 14.10
CA LYS A 33 -12.61 19.98 13.80
C LYS A 33 -13.47 19.58 12.58
N ARG A 34 -12.85 19.07 11.53
CA ARG A 34 -13.58 18.61 10.33
C ARG A 34 -14.44 17.37 10.63
N ILE A 35 -13.96 16.45 11.47
CA ILE A 35 -14.74 15.30 11.92
C ILE A 35 -15.99 15.77 12.69
N ALA A 36 -15.84 16.75 13.58
CA ALA A 36 -16.93 17.30 14.38
C ALA A 36 -18.01 18.04 13.56
N GLU A 37 -17.70 18.47 12.33
CA GLU A 37 -18.69 19.07 11.41
C GLU A 37 -19.73 18.06 10.91
N ASN A 38 -19.41 16.76 10.93
CA ASN A 38 -20.38 15.71 10.62
C ASN A 38 -21.14 15.31 11.90
N GLN A 39 -22.38 15.79 12.02
CA GLN A 39 -23.17 15.57 13.23
C GLN A 39 -23.37 14.09 13.56
N ALA A 40 -23.61 13.22 12.57
CA ALA A 40 -23.78 11.79 12.81
C ALA A 40 -22.52 11.13 13.39
N VAL A 41 -21.35 11.52 12.90
CA VAL A 41 -20.06 11.03 13.42
C VAL A 41 -19.82 11.58 14.82
N LYS A 42 -20.11 12.86 15.03
CA LYS A 42 -20.00 13.50 16.36
C LYS A 42 -20.89 12.78 17.39
N ASP A 43 -22.15 12.57 17.08
CA ASP A 43 -23.10 11.88 17.96
C ASP A 43 -22.65 10.45 18.27
N TYR A 44 -22.12 9.74 17.26
CA TYR A 44 -21.60 8.40 17.45
C TYR A 44 -20.41 8.39 18.42
N ILE A 45 -19.43 9.27 18.22
CA ILE A 45 -18.25 9.37 19.09
C ILE A 45 -18.69 9.76 20.51
N THR A 46 -19.51 10.78 20.66
CA THR A 46 -20.03 11.22 21.96
C THR A 46 -20.76 10.09 22.69
N LYS A 47 -21.61 9.34 21.99
CA LYS A 47 -22.35 8.20 22.57
C LYS A 47 -21.44 7.14 23.16
N HIS A 48 -20.28 6.88 22.54
CA HIS A 48 -19.42 5.75 22.93
C HIS A 48 -18.28 6.14 23.87
N TRP A 49 -17.84 7.40 23.85
CA TRP A 49 -16.69 7.89 24.63
C TRP A 49 -17.01 9.08 25.56
N GLY A 50 -18.23 9.60 25.54
CA GLY A 50 -18.64 10.75 26.36
C GLY A 50 -18.36 12.10 25.70
N GLU A 51 -18.97 13.19 26.20
CA GLU A 51 -18.79 14.54 25.67
C GLU A 51 -17.37 15.07 25.92
N GLU A 52 -16.73 14.68 27.01
CA GLU A 52 -15.38 15.11 27.39
C GLU A 52 -14.30 14.67 26.41
N ILE A 53 -14.56 13.66 25.56
CA ILE A 53 -13.61 13.19 24.55
C ILE A 53 -13.19 14.33 23.58
N TRP A 54 -14.11 15.28 23.32
CA TRP A 54 -13.87 16.41 22.40
C TRP A 54 -12.89 17.45 22.92
N GLN A 55 -12.38 17.30 24.15
CA GLN A 55 -11.31 18.09 24.71
C GLN A 55 -9.92 17.51 24.43
N ASP A 56 -9.83 16.34 23.78
CA ASP A 56 -8.59 15.61 23.52
C ASP A 56 -8.49 15.22 22.04
N ASP A 57 -7.88 16.12 21.26
CA ASP A 57 -7.69 15.95 19.82
C ASP A 57 -6.87 14.69 19.48
N GLU A 58 -5.91 14.30 20.31
CA GLU A 58 -5.10 13.11 20.11
C GLU A 58 -5.94 11.83 20.19
N LYS A 59 -6.86 11.76 21.16
CA LYS A 59 -7.76 10.62 21.31
C LYS A 59 -8.76 10.53 20.16
N ILE A 60 -9.36 11.63 19.74
CA ILE A 60 -10.29 11.66 18.60
C ILE A 60 -9.54 11.23 17.31
N TYR A 61 -8.32 11.75 17.11
CA TYR A 61 -7.51 11.35 15.98
C TYR A 61 -7.20 9.85 15.99
N ALA A 62 -6.84 9.28 17.14
CA ALA A 62 -6.62 7.84 17.29
C ALA A 62 -7.88 7.01 17.05
N ILE A 63 -9.07 7.50 17.44
CA ILE A 63 -10.36 6.85 17.11
C ILE A 63 -10.57 6.82 15.59
N MET A 64 -10.30 7.92 14.89
CA MET A 64 -10.35 7.96 13.42
C MET A 64 -9.39 6.95 12.80
N GLU A 65 -8.14 6.88 13.26
CA GLU A 65 -7.14 5.92 12.78
C GLU A 65 -7.62 4.46 12.94
N GLN A 66 -8.16 4.13 14.09
CA GLN A 66 -8.70 2.79 14.37
C GLN A 66 -9.93 2.48 13.51
N ALA A 67 -10.83 3.44 13.35
CA ALA A 67 -12.02 3.27 12.52
C ALA A 67 -11.67 3.03 11.05
N LEU A 68 -10.72 3.79 10.52
CA LEU A 68 -10.22 3.61 9.14
C LEU A 68 -9.49 2.28 8.97
N ALA A 69 -8.69 1.87 9.96
CA ALA A 69 -8.03 0.57 9.93
C ALA A 69 -9.05 -0.59 9.94
N ALA A 70 -10.08 -0.50 10.77
CA ALA A 70 -11.16 -1.48 10.82
C ALA A 70 -11.94 -1.53 9.49
N PHE A 71 -12.25 -0.37 8.92
CA PHE A 71 -12.92 -0.28 7.62
C PHE A 71 -12.12 -0.96 6.51
N GLN A 72 -10.81 -0.74 6.45
CA GLN A 72 -9.94 -1.35 5.44
C GLN A 72 -9.82 -2.87 5.56
N GLN A 73 -10.18 -3.46 6.69
CA GLN A 73 -10.14 -4.90 6.96
C GLN A 73 -11.47 -5.63 6.68
N LEU A 74 -12.48 -4.91 6.18
CA LEU A 74 -13.74 -5.54 5.81
C LEU A 74 -13.56 -6.49 4.61
N ASP A 75 -14.27 -7.60 4.61
CA ASP A 75 -14.27 -8.60 3.52
C ASP A 75 -14.61 -7.98 2.16
N LEU A 76 -15.30 -6.84 2.16
CA LEU A 76 -15.57 -6.07 0.95
C LEU A 76 -14.31 -5.76 0.13
N PHE A 77 -13.17 -5.54 0.79
CA PHE A 77 -11.89 -5.20 0.15
C PHE A 77 -10.99 -6.41 -0.12
N ALA A 78 -11.35 -7.57 0.41
CA ALA A 78 -10.55 -8.80 0.33
C ALA A 78 -11.39 -10.00 -0.13
N GLN A 79 -12.12 -9.84 -1.23
CA GLN A 79 -13.06 -10.86 -1.73
C GLN A 79 -12.38 -12.10 -2.32
N PHE A 80 -11.12 -12.01 -2.71
CA PHE A 80 -10.36 -13.11 -3.33
C PHE A 80 -11.15 -13.83 -4.42
N SER A 81 -11.75 -13.06 -5.33
CA SER A 81 -12.67 -13.54 -6.38
C SER A 81 -12.13 -13.39 -7.80
N SER A 82 -10.82 -13.21 -7.96
CA SER A 82 -10.19 -13.13 -9.28
C SER A 82 -10.33 -14.44 -10.07
N LYS A 83 -10.02 -14.39 -11.36
CA LYS A 83 -9.99 -15.63 -12.18
C LYS A 83 -9.04 -16.68 -11.59
N TYR A 84 -7.91 -16.25 -11.01
CA TYR A 84 -7.00 -17.15 -10.31
C TYR A 84 -7.71 -17.89 -9.17
N ASP A 85 -8.42 -17.18 -8.31
CA ASP A 85 -9.12 -17.77 -7.16
C ASP A 85 -10.23 -18.71 -7.62
N ARG A 86 -11.04 -18.32 -8.61
CA ARG A 86 -12.09 -19.17 -9.19
C ARG A 86 -11.52 -20.42 -9.84
N THR A 87 -10.34 -20.35 -10.45
CA THR A 87 -9.67 -21.52 -11.03
C THR A 87 -9.22 -22.51 -9.95
N LEU A 88 -8.71 -22.02 -8.82
CA LEU A 88 -8.38 -22.88 -7.66
C LEU A 88 -9.63 -23.54 -7.06
N ALA A 89 -10.76 -22.83 -7.08
CA ALA A 89 -12.05 -23.38 -6.62
C ALA A 89 -12.74 -24.31 -7.65
N GLY A 90 -12.14 -24.54 -8.84
CA GLY A 90 -12.73 -25.34 -9.89
C GLY A 90 -13.91 -24.68 -10.63
N GLN A 91 -14.12 -23.38 -10.42
CA GLN A 91 -15.23 -22.61 -10.99
C GLN A 91 -14.89 -21.94 -12.33
N ASP A 92 -13.60 -21.90 -12.70
CA ASP A 92 -13.11 -21.26 -13.91
C ASP A 92 -11.91 -22.06 -14.47
N LYS A 93 -11.45 -21.70 -15.66
CA LYS A 93 -10.25 -22.31 -16.28
C LYS A 93 -9.37 -21.21 -16.88
N PHE A 94 -8.07 -21.36 -16.75
CA PHE A 94 -7.11 -20.54 -17.50
C PHE A 94 -7.19 -20.85 -18.99
N THR A 95 -7.02 -19.83 -19.83
CA THR A 95 -6.66 -20.05 -21.23
C THR A 95 -5.27 -20.64 -21.31
N GLU A 96 -4.88 -21.17 -22.46
CA GLU A 96 -3.53 -21.72 -22.69
C GLU A 96 -2.45 -20.64 -22.42
N GLN A 97 -2.69 -19.41 -22.85
CA GLN A 97 -1.76 -18.30 -22.62
C GLN A 97 -1.64 -17.92 -21.14
N GLU A 98 -2.74 -17.89 -20.39
CA GLU A 98 -2.73 -17.64 -18.95
C GLU A 98 -2.06 -18.77 -18.18
N ALA A 99 -2.30 -20.02 -18.58
CA ALA A 99 -1.64 -21.17 -17.98
C ALA A 99 -0.13 -21.16 -18.21
N LEU A 100 0.33 -20.79 -19.41
CA LEU A 100 1.73 -20.58 -19.72
C LEU A 100 2.31 -19.44 -18.89
N GLY A 101 1.61 -18.31 -18.79
CA GLY A 101 2.02 -17.18 -17.96
C GLY A 101 2.18 -17.55 -16.49
N LYS A 102 1.23 -18.32 -15.93
CA LYS A 102 1.32 -18.85 -14.58
C LYS A 102 2.53 -19.78 -14.41
N ALA A 103 2.76 -20.69 -15.36
CA ALA A 103 3.91 -21.59 -15.32
C ALA A 103 5.23 -20.82 -15.31
N LEU A 104 5.36 -19.83 -16.20
CA LEU A 104 6.57 -18.96 -16.25
C LEU A 104 6.76 -18.14 -14.97
N PHE A 105 5.69 -17.61 -14.40
CA PHE A 105 5.76 -16.81 -13.18
C PHE A 105 6.35 -17.58 -11.99
N PHE A 106 6.07 -18.88 -11.89
CA PHE A 106 6.58 -19.75 -10.82
C PHE A 106 7.82 -20.58 -11.21
N ASP A 107 8.27 -20.49 -12.44
CA ASP A 107 9.48 -21.16 -12.92
C ASP A 107 10.73 -20.39 -12.49
N LYS A 108 11.38 -20.88 -11.43
CA LYS A 108 12.58 -20.24 -10.86
C LYS A 108 13.83 -20.33 -11.73
N GLU A 109 13.79 -21.15 -12.76
CA GLU A 109 14.91 -21.26 -13.70
C GLU A 109 14.81 -20.23 -14.84
N LYS A 110 13.57 -19.81 -15.17
CA LYS A 110 13.31 -18.87 -16.26
C LYS A 110 13.00 -17.46 -15.80
N THR A 111 12.35 -17.33 -14.63
CA THR A 111 11.96 -16.04 -14.08
C THR A 111 12.27 -15.96 -12.59
N THR A 112 12.27 -14.73 -12.04
CA THR A 112 12.51 -14.49 -10.63
C THR A 112 11.26 -13.96 -9.90
N CYS A 113 10.11 -13.88 -10.59
CA CYS A 113 8.89 -13.25 -10.08
C CYS A 113 8.45 -13.81 -8.72
N SER A 114 8.39 -15.14 -8.61
CA SER A 114 7.95 -15.82 -7.39
C SER A 114 8.96 -15.75 -6.23
N ASN A 115 10.16 -15.24 -6.41
CA ASN A 115 11.09 -15.01 -5.31
C ASN A 115 10.61 -13.88 -4.38
N CYS A 116 9.91 -12.91 -4.93
CA CYS A 116 9.34 -11.77 -4.21
C CYS A 116 7.81 -11.89 -4.08
N HIS A 117 7.13 -12.25 -5.16
CA HIS A 117 5.67 -12.42 -5.22
C HIS A 117 5.28 -13.87 -4.90
N GLN A 118 5.54 -14.26 -3.67
CA GLN A 118 5.37 -15.63 -3.19
C GLN A 118 3.89 -15.98 -2.93
N LEU A 119 3.60 -17.27 -2.97
CA LEU A 119 2.42 -17.85 -2.37
C LEU A 119 2.75 -18.19 -0.92
N ASN A 120 1.91 -17.77 0.01
CA ASN A 120 2.16 -17.90 1.45
C ASN A 120 1.34 -19.02 2.09
N ASP A 121 0.21 -19.39 1.49
CA ASP A 121 -0.65 -20.49 1.96
C ASP A 121 -0.36 -21.80 1.22
N LYS A 122 -0.47 -22.92 1.92
CA LYS A 122 -0.33 -24.27 1.34
C LYS A 122 -1.43 -24.58 0.34
N ASP A 123 -2.64 -24.07 0.59
CA ASP A 123 -3.81 -24.26 -0.29
C ASP A 123 -3.88 -23.22 -1.41
N HIS A 124 -2.95 -22.25 -1.42
CA HIS A 124 -2.87 -21.16 -2.39
C HIS A 124 -4.14 -20.31 -2.52
N ARG A 125 -4.95 -20.30 -1.45
CA ARG A 125 -6.15 -19.46 -1.34
C ARG A 125 -5.79 -18.12 -0.68
N GLU A 126 -6.59 -17.10 -0.98
CA GLU A 126 -6.44 -15.76 -0.38
C GLU A 126 -5.03 -15.18 -0.48
N GLU A 127 -4.30 -15.57 -1.51
CA GLU A 127 -2.92 -15.17 -1.72
C GLU A 127 -2.79 -13.69 -2.10
N THR A 128 -1.87 -13.02 -1.46
CA THR A 128 -1.55 -11.60 -1.77
C THR A 128 -0.41 -11.44 -2.75
N PHE A 129 0.27 -12.50 -3.12
CA PHE A 129 1.42 -12.50 -4.03
C PHE A 129 2.50 -11.51 -3.60
N THR A 130 2.92 -11.59 -2.35
CA THR A 130 4.01 -10.79 -1.78
C THR A 130 4.64 -11.52 -0.60
N ASN A 131 5.94 -11.33 -0.41
CA ASN A 131 6.65 -11.77 0.78
C ASN A 131 6.81 -10.64 1.82
N TYR A 132 6.22 -9.46 1.56
CA TYR A 132 6.29 -8.25 2.39
C TYR A 132 7.72 -7.75 2.70
N ARG A 133 8.74 -8.28 2.02
CA ARG A 133 10.14 -7.85 2.18
C ARG A 133 10.44 -6.62 1.33
N TYR A 134 11.63 -6.07 1.51
CA TYR A 134 12.07 -4.83 0.87
C TYR A 134 13.24 -5.10 -0.06
N PHE A 135 13.18 -4.58 -1.29
CA PHE A 135 14.21 -4.74 -2.31
C PHE A 135 14.46 -3.42 -3.03
N ASN A 136 15.71 -3.25 -3.46
CA ASN A 136 16.10 -2.19 -4.38
C ASN A 136 16.23 -2.79 -5.78
N LEU A 137 15.33 -2.41 -6.68
CA LEU A 137 15.30 -2.89 -8.06
C LEU A 137 15.96 -1.92 -9.06
N GLY A 138 16.51 -0.80 -8.58
CA GLY A 138 17.09 0.20 -9.47
C GLY A 138 16.06 0.93 -10.35
N VAL A 139 14.84 1.09 -9.83
CA VAL A 139 13.75 1.79 -10.55
C VAL A 139 14.19 3.21 -10.90
N PRO A 140 14.04 3.66 -12.17
CA PRO A 140 14.44 5.01 -12.57
C PRO A 140 13.58 6.07 -11.87
N LYS A 141 14.16 7.27 -11.76
CA LYS A 141 13.44 8.44 -11.22
C LYS A 141 12.20 8.75 -12.07
N ASN A 142 11.14 9.21 -11.42
CA ASN A 142 10.00 9.81 -12.11
C ASN A 142 10.18 11.33 -12.12
N GLU A 143 10.82 11.84 -13.16
CA GLU A 143 11.14 13.26 -13.29
C GLU A 143 9.89 14.14 -13.28
N ALA A 144 8.77 13.67 -13.85
CA ALA A 144 7.51 14.40 -13.82
C ALA A 144 6.96 14.55 -12.39
N LEU A 145 7.08 13.51 -11.57
CA LEU A 145 6.67 13.53 -10.17
C LEU A 145 7.57 14.46 -9.34
N ILE A 146 8.88 14.40 -9.56
CA ILE A 146 9.87 15.26 -8.89
C ILE A 146 9.58 16.74 -9.21
N ALA A 147 9.35 17.06 -10.46
CA ALA A 147 9.02 18.42 -10.91
C ALA A 147 7.68 18.89 -10.34
N HIS A 148 6.64 18.05 -10.37
CA HIS A 148 5.32 18.37 -9.84
C HIS A 148 5.38 18.70 -8.33
N ASN A 149 6.12 17.90 -7.57
CA ASN A 149 6.26 18.06 -6.12
C ASN A 149 7.36 19.08 -5.74
N LYS A 150 8.04 19.71 -6.70
CA LYS A 150 9.09 20.71 -6.50
C LYS A 150 10.23 20.23 -5.58
N LEU A 151 10.61 18.95 -5.72
CA LEU A 151 11.60 18.32 -4.84
C LEU A 151 13.06 18.65 -5.22
N GLY A 152 13.29 19.27 -6.40
CA GLY A 152 14.64 19.51 -6.94
C GLY A 152 15.20 18.29 -7.68
N GLN A 153 16.12 18.56 -8.63
CA GLN A 153 16.65 17.51 -9.52
C GLN A 153 17.53 16.47 -8.80
N ASP A 154 18.19 16.88 -7.72
CA ASP A 154 19.06 16.00 -6.92
C ASP A 154 18.30 15.15 -5.89
N TRP A 155 17.00 15.34 -5.79
CA TRP A 155 16.18 14.57 -4.84
C TRP A 155 16.22 13.07 -5.16
N VAL A 156 16.35 12.27 -4.12
CA VAL A 156 16.35 10.82 -4.18
C VAL A 156 15.40 10.27 -3.13
N ASP A 157 14.53 9.36 -3.56
CA ASP A 157 13.73 8.57 -2.62
C ASP A 157 14.62 7.48 -2.01
N ASN A 158 14.92 7.62 -0.74
CA ASN A 158 15.77 6.66 -0.03
C ASN A 158 15.01 5.39 0.39
N GLY A 159 13.69 5.36 0.23
CA GLY A 159 12.85 4.21 0.60
C GLY A 159 13.00 3.83 2.07
N LEU A 160 13.27 2.55 2.32
CA LEU A 160 13.36 2.02 3.69
C LEU A 160 14.44 2.71 4.56
N LEU A 161 15.47 3.31 3.97
CA LEU A 161 16.49 4.05 4.74
C LEU A 161 15.90 5.23 5.52
N ASP A 162 14.84 5.86 5.03
CA ASP A 162 14.18 6.98 5.70
C ASP A 162 13.22 6.53 6.81
N ASN A 163 13.00 5.21 6.95
CA ASN A 163 12.23 4.66 8.07
C ASN A 163 13.01 4.86 9.38
N PRO A 164 12.42 5.47 10.42
CA PRO A 164 13.09 5.71 11.71
C PRO A 164 13.68 4.46 12.36
N MET A 165 13.10 3.28 12.10
CA MET A 165 13.55 2.02 12.69
C MET A 165 14.88 1.52 12.10
N VAL A 166 15.25 1.96 10.89
CA VAL A 166 16.47 1.51 10.19
C VAL A 166 17.41 2.67 9.85
N LYS A 167 17.11 3.86 10.36
CA LYS A 167 17.88 5.08 10.10
C LYS A 167 19.37 4.88 10.42
N GLY A 168 20.21 5.16 9.43
CA GLY A 168 21.66 4.99 9.51
C GLY A 168 22.18 3.67 8.92
N ASP A 169 21.33 2.69 8.65
CA ASP A 169 21.73 1.49 7.90
C ASP A 169 21.68 1.76 6.40
N ILE A 170 22.81 2.16 5.83
CA ILE A 170 22.94 2.49 4.41
C ILE A 170 22.56 1.33 3.49
N ALA A 171 22.62 0.09 3.96
CA ALA A 171 22.23 -1.09 3.19
C ALA A 171 20.70 -1.12 2.90
N GLN A 172 19.92 -0.27 3.55
CA GLN A 172 18.47 -0.15 3.31
C GLN A 172 18.11 0.91 2.27
N LYS A 173 19.09 1.64 1.73
CA LYS A 173 18.86 2.72 0.77
C LYS A 173 18.18 2.21 -0.51
N GLY A 174 17.11 2.89 -0.91
CA GLY A 174 16.37 2.62 -2.15
C GLY A 174 15.60 1.29 -2.14
N LYS A 175 15.42 0.66 -0.98
CA LYS A 175 14.57 -0.52 -0.85
C LYS A 175 13.12 -0.14 -0.62
N PHE A 176 12.23 -0.81 -1.34
CA PHE A 176 10.78 -0.64 -1.21
C PHE A 176 10.11 -1.99 -0.98
N LYS A 177 8.98 -1.95 -0.28
CA LYS A 177 8.21 -3.15 0.06
C LYS A 177 7.66 -3.80 -1.21
N VAL A 178 7.77 -5.12 -1.31
CA VAL A 178 7.11 -5.89 -2.37
C VAL A 178 5.60 -5.72 -2.23
N PRO A 179 4.92 -5.18 -3.25
CA PRO A 179 3.48 -4.99 -3.21
C PRO A 179 2.72 -6.29 -3.47
N THR A 180 1.45 -6.29 -3.11
CA THR A 180 0.51 -7.29 -3.65
C THR A 180 0.39 -7.17 -5.16
N LEU A 181 0.13 -8.29 -5.85
CA LEU A 181 -0.26 -8.27 -7.26
C LEU A 181 -1.79 -8.30 -7.46
N ARG A 182 -2.56 -8.26 -6.39
CA ARG A 182 -4.02 -8.14 -6.48
C ARG A 182 -4.39 -6.86 -7.21
N ASN A 183 -5.30 -6.97 -8.17
CA ASN A 183 -5.77 -5.86 -9.01
C ASN A 183 -4.67 -5.18 -9.88
N VAL A 184 -3.48 -5.78 -9.99
CA VAL A 184 -2.35 -5.15 -10.70
C VAL A 184 -2.67 -4.74 -12.14
N ALA A 185 -3.58 -5.44 -12.82
CA ALA A 185 -3.97 -5.12 -14.19
C ALA A 185 -4.68 -3.76 -14.34
N VAL A 186 -5.26 -3.21 -13.28
CA VAL A 186 -6.08 -1.99 -13.28
C VAL A 186 -5.54 -0.88 -12.36
N THR A 187 -4.39 -1.08 -11.75
CA THR A 187 -3.83 -0.14 -10.77
C THR A 187 -2.58 0.60 -11.26
N ALA A 188 -2.52 0.92 -12.55
CA ALA A 188 -1.50 1.81 -13.08
C ALA A 188 -1.59 3.21 -12.42
N PRO A 189 -0.48 3.97 -12.33
CA PRO A 189 0.89 3.65 -12.77
C PRO A 189 1.62 2.70 -11.81
N TYR A 190 2.73 2.13 -12.28
CA TYR A 190 3.47 1.08 -11.58
C TYR A 190 4.79 1.55 -10.98
N MET A 191 5.37 0.72 -10.11
CA MET A 191 6.50 0.92 -9.21
C MET A 191 6.16 1.90 -8.08
N HIS A 192 7.04 2.01 -7.08
CA HIS A 192 6.81 2.87 -5.90
C HIS A 192 6.61 4.36 -6.26
N ASN A 193 7.21 4.81 -7.36
CA ASN A 193 7.15 6.20 -7.82
C ASN A 193 6.25 6.42 -9.05
N GLY A 194 5.54 5.39 -9.52
CA GLY A 194 4.63 5.49 -10.65
C GLY A 194 5.29 5.81 -12.01
N VAL A 195 6.58 5.47 -12.18
CA VAL A 195 7.32 5.80 -13.40
C VAL A 195 6.82 5.06 -14.64
N PHE A 196 6.34 3.83 -14.49
CA PHE A 196 5.82 3.03 -15.60
C PHE A 196 4.29 3.10 -15.67
N LYS A 197 3.77 3.39 -16.87
CA LYS A 197 2.33 3.53 -17.10
C LYS A 197 1.67 2.23 -17.52
N GLU A 198 2.45 1.28 -18.02
CA GLU A 198 1.96 0.02 -18.56
C GLU A 198 2.62 -1.17 -17.90
N LEU A 199 1.84 -2.22 -17.60
CA LEU A 199 2.36 -3.45 -16.99
C LEU A 199 3.38 -4.16 -17.89
N ARG A 200 3.23 -4.07 -19.22
CA ARG A 200 4.20 -4.58 -20.17
C ARG A 200 5.59 -3.96 -19.97
N THR A 201 5.65 -2.65 -19.73
CA THR A 201 6.92 -1.94 -19.47
C THR A 201 7.57 -2.46 -18.17
N VAL A 202 6.78 -2.74 -17.13
CA VAL A 202 7.30 -3.37 -15.91
C VAL A 202 7.95 -4.71 -16.19
N LEU A 203 7.27 -5.57 -16.97
CA LEU A 203 7.80 -6.90 -17.31
C LEU A 203 9.07 -6.86 -18.19
N LEU A 204 9.23 -5.81 -19.00
CA LEU A 204 10.44 -5.61 -19.80
C LEU A 204 11.60 -5.00 -19.01
N PHE A 205 11.30 -4.35 -17.90
CA PHE A 205 12.29 -3.77 -16.99
C PHE A 205 12.88 -4.82 -16.04
N LEU A 206 12.07 -5.80 -15.59
CA LEU A 206 12.45 -6.85 -14.65
C LEU A 206 13.14 -8.04 -15.35
#